data_419b36abf36305c64adf0643204d83cb
#
_entry.id   419b36abf36305c64adf0643204d83cb
#
_cell.length_a   1.000
_cell.length_b   1.000
_cell.length_c   1.000
_cell.angle_alpha   90.00
_cell.angle_beta   90.00
_cell.angle_gamma   90.00
#
_symmetry.space_group_name_H-M   'P 1'
#
loop_
_entity.id
_entity.type
_entity.pdbx_description
1 polymer ?
#
loop_
_entity_poly.entity_id
_entity_poly.type
_entity_poly.pdbx_seq_one_letter_code
_entity_poly.pdbx_strand_id
1 'polypeptide(L)'
;MREIDRAVIEINGGCNYTCQMCPQTNPDGTTGARGKSWLRKMPLDMFERAVAECAEAGLNVVNLDGSGEATLNRNLPDYISIVKKYGAKCYIFSNGFRMQDQFMHDCVDAGLDFYRFSIIGYNREKYKEWMNVDNFDHVLQNLHAMVEYAAN
;
A
#
# COMPACT_ATOMS: atom_id res chain seq x y z
N MET A 1 -15.32 22.77 14.59
CA MET A 1 -15.28 21.63 13.64
C MET A 1 -14.29 20.62 14.20
N ARG A 2 -14.55 19.31 14.08
CA ARG A 2 -13.53 18.31 14.45
C ARG A 2 -12.51 18.28 13.31
N GLU A 3 -11.24 18.42 13.63
CA GLU A 3 -10.16 18.32 12.67
C GLU A 3 -9.91 16.85 12.33
N ILE A 4 -9.71 16.56 11.04
CA ILE A 4 -9.30 15.25 10.54
C ILE A 4 -7.79 15.30 10.29
N ASP A 5 -7.00 14.73 11.19
CA ASP A 5 -5.54 14.70 11.02
C ASP A 5 -5.09 13.62 10.03
N ARG A 6 -5.78 12.46 10.03
CA ARG A 6 -5.40 11.29 9.23
C ARG A 6 -6.59 10.59 8.61
N ALA A 7 -6.44 10.18 7.36
CA ALA A 7 -7.37 9.30 6.66
C ALA A 7 -6.68 8.00 6.22
N VAL A 8 -7.38 6.88 6.28
CA VAL A 8 -6.99 5.62 5.66
C VAL A 8 -7.98 5.35 4.54
N ILE A 9 -7.50 5.30 3.30
CA ILE A 9 -8.33 5.13 2.11
C ILE A 9 -7.83 3.92 1.34
N GLU A 10 -8.59 2.83 1.37
CA GLU A 10 -8.27 1.61 0.64
C GLU A 10 -8.52 1.80 -0.86
N ILE A 11 -7.46 1.82 -1.66
CA ILE A 11 -7.51 2.02 -3.11
C ILE A 11 -7.59 0.73 -3.91
N ASN A 12 -7.32 -0.41 -3.28
CA ASN A 12 -7.32 -1.73 -3.90
C ASN A 12 -7.62 -2.82 -2.87
N GLY A 13 -8.73 -3.51 -3.02
CA GLY A 13 -9.18 -4.53 -2.06
C GLY A 13 -8.54 -5.92 -2.25
N GLY A 14 -7.87 -6.17 -3.40
CA GLY A 14 -7.19 -7.45 -3.66
C GLY A 14 -5.78 -7.49 -3.08
N CYS A 15 -5.29 -8.69 -2.75
CA CYS A 15 -3.91 -8.93 -2.34
C CYS A 15 -3.34 -10.15 -3.09
N ASN A 16 -2.02 -10.11 -3.36
CA ASN A 16 -1.28 -11.23 -3.97
C ASN A 16 -0.67 -12.19 -2.94
N TYR A 17 -0.85 -11.93 -1.64
CA TYR A 17 -0.41 -12.78 -0.54
C TYR A 17 -1.59 -13.34 0.24
N THR A 18 -1.34 -14.46 0.92
CA THR A 18 -2.29 -15.15 1.82
C THR A 18 -1.71 -15.30 3.20
N CYS A 19 -1.22 -14.18 3.78
CA CYS A 19 -0.57 -14.17 5.09
C CYS A 19 -1.46 -14.81 6.17
N GLN A 20 -0.89 -15.65 7.03
CA GLN A 20 -1.64 -16.37 8.06
C GLN A 20 -2.44 -15.48 9.01
N MET A 21 -1.89 -14.30 9.35
CA MET A 21 -2.56 -13.35 10.25
C MET A 21 -3.57 -12.44 9.54
N CYS A 22 -3.69 -12.51 8.21
CA CYS A 22 -4.55 -11.60 7.46
C CYS A 22 -6.02 -12.03 7.54
N PRO A 23 -6.94 -11.14 7.91
CA PRO A 23 -8.37 -11.47 7.96
C PRO A 23 -8.99 -11.74 6.58
N GLN A 24 -8.27 -11.49 5.48
CA GLN A 24 -8.68 -11.87 4.13
C GLN A 24 -8.32 -13.30 3.75
N THR A 25 -7.45 -13.95 4.51
CA THR A 25 -7.04 -15.32 4.27
C THR A 25 -8.02 -16.28 4.92
N ASN A 26 -8.54 -17.22 4.15
CA ASN A 26 -9.37 -18.29 4.68
C ASN A 26 -8.54 -19.26 5.53
N PRO A 27 -9.16 -20.05 6.42
CA PRO A 27 -8.44 -21.07 7.23
C PRO A 27 -7.68 -22.12 6.40
N ASP A 28 -8.05 -22.33 5.14
CA ASP A 28 -7.37 -23.21 4.20
C ASP A 28 -6.19 -22.55 3.46
N GLY A 29 -5.84 -21.30 3.81
CA GLY A 29 -4.75 -20.55 3.20
C GLY A 29 -5.09 -19.90 1.85
N THR A 30 -6.35 -19.95 1.41
CA THR A 30 -6.78 -19.28 0.17
C THR A 30 -7.21 -17.83 0.44
N THR A 31 -7.19 -17.00 -0.61
CA THR A 31 -7.75 -15.64 -0.57
C THR A 31 -9.23 -15.64 -0.90
N GLY A 32 -9.93 -14.61 -0.49
CA GLY A 32 -11.31 -14.39 -0.92
C GLY A 32 -12.35 -14.51 0.19
N ALA A 33 -11.94 -14.50 1.46
CA ALA A 33 -12.86 -14.48 2.59
C ALA A 33 -13.94 -13.38 2.48
N ARG A 34 -13.65 -12.30 1.75
CA ARG A 34 -14.57 -11.18 1.52
C ARG A 34 -15.30 -11.21 0.18
N GLY A 35 -15.05 -12.21 -0.67
CA GLY A 35 -15.68 -12.37 -1.98
C GLY A 35 -15.17 -11.39 -3.05
N LYS A 36 -15.64 -11.59 -4.30
CA LYS A 36 -15.16 -10.86 -5.49
C LYS A 36 -15.44 -9.35 -5.47
N SER A 37 -16.38 -8.88 -4.68
CA SER A 37 -16.72 -7.44 -4.56
C SER A 37 -15.57 -6.60 -4.00
N TRP A 38 -14.70 -7.20 -3.21
CA TRP A 38 -13.52 -6.55 -2.64
C TRP A 38 -12.33 -6.43 -3.58
N LEU A 39 -12.34 -7.12 -4.72
CA LEU A 39 -11.30 -7.04 -5.73
C LEU A 39 -11.35 -5.74 -6.56
N ARG A 40 -12.24 -4.82 -6.22
CA ARG A 40 -12.40 -3.56 -6.92
C ARG A 40 -11.31 -2.56 -6.56
N LYS A 41 -10.93 -1.77 -7.55
CA LYS A 41 -10.09 -0.59 -7.36
C LYS A 41 -10.98 0.64 -7.18
N MET A 42 -10.59 1.54 -6.31
CA MET A 42 -11.27 2.81 -6.14
C MET A 42 -11.05 3.68 -7.39
N PRO A 43 -12.07 4.28 -8.00
CA PRO A 43 -11.88 5.24 -9.09
C PRO A 43 -11.10 6.49 -8.63
N LEU A 44 -10.23 7.03 -9.49
CA LEU A 44 -9.40 8.19 -9.17
C LEU A 44 -10.24 9.44 -8.83
N ASP A 45 -11.32 9.68 -9.55
CA ASP A 45 -12.22 10.82 -9.30
C ASP A 45 -12.93 10.73 -7.95
N MET A 46 -13.30 9.52 -7.54
CA MET A 46 -13.88 9.28 -6.21
C MET A 46 -12.83 9.50 -5.11
N PHE A 47 -11.63 9.01 -5.33
CA PHE A 47 -10.52 9.20 -4.39
C PHE A 47 -10.18 10.68 -4.23
N GLU A 48 -10.04 11.40 -5.34
CA GLU A 48 -9.72 12.84 -5.31
C GLU A 48 -10.77 13.65 -4.56
N ARG A 49 -12.06 13.37 -4.78
CA ARG A 49 -13.14 14.02 -4.01
C ARG A 49 -13.03 13.75 -2.51
N ALA A 50 -12.77 12.48 -2.13
CA ALA A 50 -12.62 12.13 -0.72
C ALA A 50 -11.42 12.84 -0.07
N VAL A 51 -10.28 12.93 -0.77
CA VAL A 51 -9.10 13.64 -0.27
C VAL A 51 -9.37 15.14 -0.16
N ALA A 52 -10.04 15.74 -1.14
CA ALA A 52 -10.40 17.16 -1.14
C ALA A 52 -11.28 17.52 0.07
N GLU A 53 -12.35 16.75 0.30
CA GLU A 53 -13.26 16.95 1.44
C GLU A 53 -12.52 16.79 2.80
N CYS A 54 -11.62 15.80 2.91
CA CYS A 54 -10.80 15.64 4.10
C CYS A 54 -9.80 16.78 4.29
N ALA A 55 -9.22 17.32 3.21
CA ALA A 55 -8.28 18.44 3.26
C ALA A 55 -8.93 19.73 3.80
N GLU A 56 -10.19 19.99 3.42
CA GLU A 56 -10.99 21.11 3.99
C GLU A 56 -11.20 20.95 5.51
N ALA A 57 -11.14 19.72 6.03
CA ALA A 57 -11.27 19.41 7.45
C ALA A 57 -9.91 19.31 8.19
N GLY A 58 -8.78 19.68 7.55
CA GLY A 58 -7.46 19.75 8.20
C GLY A 58 -6.60 18.50 8.05
N LEU A 59 -6.83 17.69 7.01
CA LEU A 59 -6.08 16.46 6.74
C LEU A 59 -4.57 16.70 6.58
N ASN A 60 -3.76 15.98 7.35
CA ASN A 60 -2.29 16.02 7.26
C ASN A 60 -1.69 14.76 6.65
N VAL A 61 -2.32 13.60 6.81
CA VAL A 61 -1.78 12.31 6.37
C VAL A 61 -2.86 11.45 5.71
N VAL A 62 -2.56 10.90 4.55
CA VAL A 62 -3.35 9.85 3.90
C VAL A 62 -2.55 8.55 3.86
N ASN A 63 -3.11 7.49 4.42
CA ASN A 63 -2.65 6.13 4.20
C ASN A 63 -3.42 5.50 3.03
N LEU A 64 -2.71 4.96 2.03
CA LEU A 64 -3.31 4.31 0.85
C LEU A 64 -3.42 2.78 1.00
N ASP A 65 -3.30 2.30 2.21
CA ASP A 65 -3.40 0.89 2.55
C ASP A 65 -4.78 0.55 3.13
N GLY A 66 -4.99 -0.73 3.29
CA GLY A 66 -6.22 -1.27 3.86
C GLY A 66 -6.09 -2.77 4.04
N SER A 67 -7.11 -3.49 3.66
CA SER A 67 -7.09 -4.97 3.69
C SER A 67 -6.42 -5.57 2.45
N GLY A 68 -6.33 -4.81 1.34
CA GLY A 68 -5.68 -5.22 0.09
C GLY A 68 -4.22 -4.80 0.02
N GLU A 69 -3.63 -5.01 -1.15
CA GLU A 69 -2.26 -4.61 -1.47
C GLU A 69 -2.29 -3.43 -2.45
N ALA A 70 -1.94 -2.24 -1.98
CA ALA A 70 -2.01 -1.00 -2.77
C ALA A 70 -1.15 -1.05 -4.04
N THR A 71 0.02 -1.71 -4.00
CA THR A 71 0.95 -1.80 -5.14
C THR A 71 0.44 -2.67 -6.30
N LEU A 72 -0.65 -3.40 -6.13
CA LEU A 72 -1.34 -4.07 -7.24
C LEU A 72 -2.14 -3.08 -8.12
N ASN A 73 -2.37 -1.87 -7.64
CA ASN A 73 -2.96 -0.81 -8.43
C ASN A 73 -1.84 -0.08 -9.21
N ARG A 74 -1.79 -0.29 -10.54
CA ARG A 74 -0.75 0.31 -11.39
C ARG A 74 -0.82 1.84 -11.46
N ASN A 75 -1.95 2.42 -11.10
CA ASN A 75 -2.14 3.88 -11.03
C ASN A 75 -1.75 4.44 -9.65
N LEU A 76 -1.06 3.66 -8.80
CA LEU A 76 -0.63 4.13 -7.49
C LEU A 76 0.11 5.48 -7.50
N PRO A 77 1.00 5.79 -8.47
CA PRO A 77 1.61 7.10 -8.57
C PRO A 77 0.60 8.25 -8.73
N ASP A 78 -0.50 8.03 -9.44
CA ASP A 78 -1.56 9.04 -9.59
C ASP A 78 -2.27 9.31 -8.25
N TYR A 79 -2.54 8.28 -7.45
CA TYR A 79 -3.12 8.44 -6.11
C TYR A 79 -2.18 9.20 -5.18
N ILE A 80 -0.87 8.91 -5.23
CA ILE A 80 0.15 9.64 -4.46
C ILE A 80 0.15 11.11 -4.88
N SER A 81 0.19 11.40 -6.17
CA SER A 81 0.15 12.76 -6.72
C SER A 81 -1.08 13.56 -6.28
N ILE A 82 -2.26 12.90 -6.23
CA ILE A 82 -3.48 13.53 -5.71
C ILE A 82 -3.32 13.90 -4.23
N VAL A 83 -2.80 13.01 -3.39
CA VAL A 83 -2.53 13.33 -1.98
C VAL A 83 -1.61 14.55 -1.85
N LYS A 84 -0.54 14.59 -2.65
CA LYS A 84 0.42 15.71 -2.66
C LYS A 84 -0.21 17.02 -3.15
N LYS A 85 -1.09 16.97 -4.14
CA LYS A 85 -1.84 18.13 -4.64
C LYS A 85 -2.62 18.86 -3.53
N TYR A 86 -3.15 18.11 -2.57
CA TYR A 86 -3.89 18.67 -1.42
C TYR A 86 -3.02 18.94 -0.18
N GLY A 87 -1.69 18.88 -0.31
CA GLY A 87 -0.74 19.25 0.73
C GLY A 87 -0.56 18.22 1.85
N ALA A 88 -1.18 17.05 1.75
CA ALA A 88 -1.04 15.98 2.74
C ALA A 88 0.19 15.12 2.49
N LYS A 89 0.63 14.38 3.52
CA LYS A 89 1.65 13.34 3.43
C LYS A 89 1.00 12.03 2.99
N CYS A 90 1.68 11.33 2.09
CA CYS A 90 1.25 10.04 1.56
C CYS A 90 2.02 8.88 2.21
N TYR A 91 1.33 7.97 2.86
CA TYR A 91 1.88 6.80 3.54
C TYR A 91 1.33 5.52 2.94
N ILE A 92 2.18 4.49 2.82
CA ILE A 92 1.80 3.17 2.30
C ILE A 92 2.40 2.08 3.18
N PHE A 93 1.59 1.08 3.54
CA PHE A 93 2.03 -0.20 4.11
C PHE A 93 1.78 -1.29 3.07
N SER A 94 2.81 -2.05 2.75
CA SER A 94 2.77 -3.00 1.63
C SER A 94 3.64 -4.23 1.89
N ASN A 95 3.31 -5.34 1.25
CA ASN A 95 4.18 -6.52 1.25
C ASN A 95 5.49 -6.31 0.45
N GLY A 96 5.62 -5.23 -0.31
CA GLY A 96 6.84 -4.83 -1.02
C GLY A 96 7.13 -5.61 -2.30
N PHE A 97 6.33 -6.61 -2.65
CA PHE A 97 6.62 -7.50 -3.79
C PHE A 97 6.66 -6.76 -5.14
N ARG A 98 5.78 -5.80 -5.33
CA ARG A 98 5.66 -5.04 -6.60
C ARG A 98 6.46 -3.74 -6.61
N MET A 99 7.10 -3.37 -5.50
CA MET A 99 7.83 -2.12 -5.36
C MET A 99 9.26 -2.26 -5.93
N GLN A 100 9.34 -2.27 -7.26
CA GLN A 100 10.57 -2.48 -8.02
C GLN A 100 10.59 -1.66 -9.30
N ASP A 101 11.78 -1.52 -9.89
CA ASP A 101 12.03 -0.92 -11.20
C ASP A 101 11.34 0.46 -11.37
N GLN A 102 10.89 0.77 -12.57
CA GLN A 102 10.25 2.04 -12.89
C GLN A 102 9.02 2.33 -12.05
N PHE A 103 8.22 1.32 -11.69
CA PHE A 103 7.04 1.53 -10.84
C PHE A 103 7.40 2.08 -9.44
N MET A 104 8.51 1.62 -8.87
CA MET A 104 9.03 2.13 -7.61
C MET A 104 9.49 3.58 -7.78
N HIS A 105 10.25 3.89 -8.84
CA HIS A 105 10.68 5.25 -9.16
C HIS A 105 9.48 6.19 -9.30
N ASP A 106 8.48 5.81 -10.09
CA ASP A 106 7.27 6.60 -10.31
C ASP A 106 6.53 6.91 -9.01
N CYS A 107 6.49 5.96 -8.06
CA CYS A 107 5.88 6.18 -6.75
C CYS A 107 6.68 7.17 -5.89
N VAL A 108 8.01 7.06 -5.87
CA VAL A 108 8.89 7.97 -5.12
C VAL A 108 8.82 9.37 -5.71
N ASP A 109 8.92 9.50 -7.04
CA ASP A 109 8.89 10.77 -7.76
C ASP A 109 7.53 11.48 -7.66
N ALA A 110 6.44 10.70 -7.53
CA ALA A 110 5.10 11.23 -7.24
C ALA A 110 4.98 11.86 -5.85
N GLY A 111 6.00 11.72 -4.99
CA GLY A 111 6.09 12.34 -3.67
C GLY A 111 5.63 11.44 -2.52
N LEU A 112 5.87 10.14 -2.61
CA LEU A 112 5.63 9.21 -1.50
C LEU A 112 6.49 9.59 -0.29
N ASP A 113 5.86 9.95 0.84
CA ASP A 113 6.57 10.42 2.04
C ASP A 113 7.01 9.28 2.96
N PHE A 114 6.28 8.18 2.97
CA PHE A 114 6.57 7.05 3.85
C PHE A 114 6.13 5.73 3.25
N TYR A 115 7.02 4.76 3.24
CA TYR A 115 6.74 3.39 2.82
C TYR A 115 7.17 2.40 3.88
N ARG A 116 6.25 1.54 4.31
CA ARG A 116 6.51 0.45 5.24
C ARG A 116 6.44 -0.89 4.52
N PHE A 117 7.57 -1.58 4.46
CA PHE A 117 7.63 -2.97 4.06
C PHE A 117 7.08 -3.87 5.16
N SER A 118 6.03 -4.63 4.87
CA SER A 118 5.44 -5.61 5.78
C SER A 118 6.22 -6.92 5.69
N ILE A 119 7.42 -6.95 6.26
CA ILE A 119 8.28 -8.13 6.35
C ILE A 119 8.05 -8.76 7.71
N ILE A 120 7.30 -9.87 7.76
CA ILE A 120 7.01 -10.58 9.00
C ILE A 120 7.88 -11.83 9.08
N GLY A 121 8.68 -11.91 10.13
CA GLY A 121 9.72 -12.92 10.30
C GLY A 121 11.12 -12.33 10.15
N TYR A 122 12.06 -12.88 10.91
CA TYR A 122 13.45 -12.42 10.98
C TYR A 122 14.38 -13.17 10.03
N ASN A 123 13.89 -14.18 9.33
CA ASN A 123 14.59 -14.94 8.30
C ASN A 123 13.61 -15.48 7.25
N ARG A 124 14.15 -16.07 6.17
CA ARG A 124 13.35 -16.61 5.05
C ARG A 124 12.34 -17.66 5.50
N GLU A 125 12.68 -18.55 6.43
CA GLU A 125 11.77 -19.62 6.89
C GLU A 125 10.58 -19.03 7.62
N LYS A 126 10.81 -18.10 8.55
CA LYS A 126 9.75 -17.41 9.30
C LYS A 126 8.92 -16.47 8.40
N TYR A 127 9.54 -15.81 7.45
CA TYR A 127 8.82 -15.03 6.46
C TYR A 127 7.86 -15.93 5.66
N LYS A 128 8.35 -17.06 5.13
CA LYS A 128 7.54 -18.01 4.38
C LYS A 128 6.40 -18.58 5.21
N GLU A 129 6.66 -18.91 6.46
CA GLU A 129 5.64 -19.39 7.40
C GLU A 129 4.50 -18.38 7.58
N TRP A 130 4.82 -17.12 7.88
CA TRP A 130 3.82 -16.10 8.21
C TRP A 130 3.19 -15.41 7.00
N MET A 131 3.98 -15.14 5.96
CA MET A 131 3.50 -14.49 4.75
C MET A 131 2.89 -15.47 3.75
N ASN A 132 3.07 -16.78 3.97
CA ASN A 132 2.59 -17.90 3.14
C ASN A 132 3.09 -17.83 1.68
N VAL A 133 4.27 -17.23 1.45
CA VAL A 133 4.96 -17.11 0.16
C VAL A 133 6.47 -17.10 0.38
N ASP A 134 7.23 -17.52 -0.62
CA ASP A 134 8.71 -17.58 -0.55
C ASP A 134 9.35 -16.45 -1.37
N ASN A 135 9.07 -15.20 -0.97
CA ASN A 135 9.54 -13.99 -1.66
C ASN A 135 10.52 -13.14 -0.82
N PHE A 136 11.10 -13.71 0.24
CA PHE A 136 11.91 -12.97 1.20
C PHE A 136 13.06 -12.19 0.55
N ASP A 137 13.90 -12.88 -0.25
CA ASP A 137 15.07 -12.25 -0.87
C ASP A 137 14.67 -11.19 -1.90
N HIS A 138 13.60 -11.44 -2.67
CA HIS A 138 13.07 -10.49 -3.64
C HIS A 138 12.58 -9.21 -2.95
N VAL A 139 11.84 -9.33 -1.86
CA VAL A 139 11.34 -8.16 -1.11
C VAL A 139 12.47 -7.39 -0.46
N LEU A 140 13.53 -8.07 0.02
CA LEU A 140 14.72 -7.40 0.54
C LEU A 140 15.47 -6.64 -0.57
N GLN A 141 15.60 -7.21 -1.77
CA GLN A 141 16.17 -6.50 -2.92
C GLN A 141 15.38 -5.23 -3.25
N ASN A 142 14.06 -5.30 -3.28
CA ASN A 142 13.20 -4.15 -3.52
C ASN A 142 13.36 -3.07 -2.44
N LEU A 143 13.48 -3.48 -1.17
CA LEU A 143 13.73 -2.56 -0.06
C LEU A 143 15.08 -1.84 -0.24
N HIS A 144 16.16 -2.56 -0.54
CA HIS A 144 17.47 -1.95 -0.76
C HIS A 144 17.44 -0.99 -1.95
N ALA A 145 16.88 -1.41 -3.09
CA ALA A 145 16.77 -0.56 -4.28
C ALA A 145 15.97 0.72 -4.00
N MET A 146 14.88 0.63 -3.24
CA MET A 146 14.08 1.80 -2.88
C MET A 146 14.85 2.76 -1.95
N VAL A 147 15.59 2.24 -0.97
CA VAL A 147 16.41 3.07 -0.07
C VAL A 147 17.51 3.78 -0.84
N GLU A 148 18.19 3.09 -1.76
CA GLU A 148 19.22 3.69 -2.63
C GLU A 148 18.64 4.78 -3.53
N TYR A 149 17.47 4.54 -4.14
CA TYR A 149 16.84 5.52 -5.02
C TYR A 149 16.36 6.76 -4.25
N ALA A 150 15.72 6.57 -3.10
CA ALA A 150 15.18 7.67 -2.29
C ALA A 150 16.25 8.51 -1.59
N ALA A 151 17.52 8.03 -1.53
CA ALA A 151 18.64 8.76 -0.93
C ALA A 151 19.35 9.70 -1.91
N ASN A 152 19.06 9.63 -3.23
CA ASN A 152 19.63 10.46 -4.28
C ASN A 152 18.67 11.59 -4.69
#